data_3ae94d4abf50c7a7922864e811ebb412
#
_entry.id   3ae94d4abf50c7a7922864e811ebb412
#
_cell.length_a   1.000
_cell.length_b   1.000
_cell.length_c   1.000
_cell.angle_alpha   90.00
_cell.angle_beta   90.00
_cell.angle_gamma   90.00
#
_symmetry.space_group_name_H-M   'P 1'
#
loop_
_entity.id
_entity.type
_entity.pdbx_description
1 polymer ?
#
loop_
_entity_poly.entity_id
_entity_poly.type
_entity_poly.pdbx_seq_one_letter_code
_entity_poly.pdbx_strand_id
1 'polypeptide(L)'
;TQGVSSAASDVYKRQTSNSSLITKVYVPKYIYPLSRAMSSLVNLGFSLIPLLIVTFVTGLWPRPAFILLPFPIICMMIFSLGMSYFLSTSMVFFKDTQFIWNVLSTVWLYATPIFYTENIITSPILLKAFHCNPMYQFIYFVRSILIDGVSPSPQHYLYCILLSVVPFILGFWFFKKNEDKFIFNL
;
A
#
# COMPACT_ATOMS: atom_id res chain seq x y z
N THR A 1 -26.21 25.00 15.58
CA THR A 1 -24.81 25.35 15.24
C THR A 1 -23.80 25.01 16.35
N GLN A 2 -24.22 24.89 17.62
CA GLN A 2 -23.31 24.55 18.74
C GLN A 2 -22.86 23.09 18.77
N GLY A 3 -23.64 22.13 18.27
CA GLY A 3 -23.29 20.71 18.29
C GLY A 3 -22.13 20.32 17.37
N VAL A 4 -21.97 21.01 16.23
CA VAL A 4 -20.90 20.70 15.26
C VAL A 4 -19.56 21.24 15.74
N SER A 5 -19.55 22.36 16.46
CA SER A 5 -18.32 22.95 16.99
C SER A 5 -17.75 22.15 18.17
N SER A 6 -18.61 21.51 18.99
CA SER A 6 -18.15 20.66 20.10
C SER A 6 -17.51 19.36 19.60
N ALA A 7 -18.12 18.71 18.60
CA ALA A 7 -17.58 17.49 18.02
C ALA A 7 -16.20 17.72 17.32
N ALA A 8 -16.06 18.83 16.58
CA ALA A 8 -14.80 19.20 15.98
C ALA A 8 -13.73 19.54 17.04
N SER A 9 -14.12 20.22 18.13
CA SER A 9 -13.24 20.51 19.26
C SER A 9 -12.81 19.25 20.01
N ASP A 10 -13.71 18.26 20.17
CA ASP A 10 -13.38 16.99 20.82
C ASP A 10 -12.46 16.11 19.98
N VAL A 11 -12.63 16.12 18.67
CA VAL A 11 -11.70 15.43 17.73
C VAL A 11 -10.32 16.10 17.80
N TYR A 12 -10.28 17.43 17.80
CA TYR A 12 -9.03 18.18 17.90
C TYR A 12 -8.33 17.96 19.25
N LYS A 13 -9.09 17.96 20.36
CA LYS A 13 -8.55 17.64 21.69
C LYS A 13 -8.02 16.21 21.78
N ARG A 14 -8.69 15.23 21.18
CA ARG A 14 -8.20 13.84 21.14
C ARG A 14 -6.93 13.71 20.29
N GLN A 15 -6.80 14.45 19.21
CA GLN A 15 -5.57 14.49 18.43
C GLN A 15 -4.41 15.15 19.17
N THR A 16 -4.66 16.25 19.88
CA THR A 16 -3.63 16.96 20.65
C THR A 16 -3.29 16.27 21.97
N SER A 17 -4.25 15.60 22.65
CA SER A 17 -3.95 14.82 23.87
C SER A 17 -3.09 13.59 23.57
N ASN A 18 -3.26 12.96 22.39
CA ASN A 18 -2.38 11.89 21.97
C ASN A 18 -0.96 12.38 21.62
N SER A 19 -0.81 13.60 21.14
CA SER A 19 0.52 14.18 20.90
C SER A 19 1.30 14.43 22.21
N SER A 20 0.64 14.77 23.29
CA SER A 20 1.28 14.95 24.61
C SER A 20 1.74 13.64 25.26
N LEU A 21 1.13 12.51 24.92
CA LEU A 21 1.61 11.19 25.33
C LEU A 21 2.84 10.75 24.54
N ILE A 22 2.96 11.17 23.29
CA ILE A 22 4.07 10.87 22.40
C ILE A 22 5.37 11.56 22.85
N THR A 23 5.27 12.75 23.46
CA THR A 23 6.44 13.49 23.96
C THR A 23 6.98 12.97 25.29
N LYS A 24 6.21 12.19 26.06
CA LYS A 24 6.61 11.65 27.36
C LYS A 24 7.26 10.26 27.32
N VAL A 25 7.10 9.52 26.23
CA VAL A 25 7.67 8.18 26.05
C VAL A 25 8.56 8.20 24.81
N TYR A 26 9.81 7.79 24.97
CA TYR A 26 10.72 7.60 23.83
C TYR A 26 10.21 6.45 22.98
N VAL A 27 9.43 6.76 21.95
CA VAL A 27 8.94 5.80 20.97
C VAL A 27 9.82 5.88 19.73
N PRO A 28 10.47 4.78 19.32
CA PRO A 28 11.26 4.77 18.11
C PRO A 28 10.42 5.19 16.90
N LYS A 29 10.93 6.12 16.10
CA LYS A 29 10.18 6.78 15.01
C LYS A 29 9.68 5.83 13.93
N TYR A 30 10.35 4.70 13.72
CA TYR A 30 9.95 3.67 12.74
C TYR A 30 8.62 2.98 13.08
N ILE A 31 8.16 3.07 14.33
CA ILE A 31 6.89 2.46 14.77
C ILE A 31 5.69 3.12 14.09
N TYR A 32 5.75 4.43 13.80
CA TYR A 32 4.63 5.15 13.18
C TYR A 32 4.29 4.66 11.77
N PRO A 33 5.24 4.59 10.82
CA PRO A 33 4.97 4.01 9.50
C PRO A 33 4.57 2.54 9.58
N LEU A 34 5.17 1.78 10.50
CA LEU A 34 4.86 0.38 10.72
C LEU A 34 3.40 0.19 11.20
N SER A 35 2.96 0.95 12.21
CA SER A 35 1.59 0.84 12.73
C SER A 35 0.53 1.21 11.67
N ARG A 36 0.82 2.19 10.83
CA ARG A 36 -0.05 2.56 9.70
C ARG A 36 -0.16 1.44 8.66
N ALA A 37 0.95 0.82 8.32
CA ALA A 37 0.96 -0.30 7.38
C ALA A 37 0.24 -1.52 7.96
N MET A 38 0.38 -1.81 9.25
CA MET A 38 -0.36 -2.88 9.93
C MET A 38 -1.86 -2.62 9.95
N SER A 39 -2.28 -1.37 10.20
CA SER A 39 -3.71 -1.00 10.12
C SER A 39 -4.27 -1.19 8.71
N SER A 40 -3.49 -0.83 7.68
CA SER A 40 -3.89 -1.05 6.28
C SER A 40 -4.01 -2.53 5.94
N LEU A 41 -3.17 -3.38 6.52
CA LEU A 41 -3.22 -4.83 6.35
C LEU A 41 -4.50 -5.41 6.97
N VAL A 42 -4.90 -4.95 8.14
CA VAL A 42 -6.18 -5.35 8.77
C VAL A 42 -7.36 -4.96 7.87
N ASN A 43 -7.36 -3.73 7.35
CA ASN A 43 -8.41 -3.27 6.42
C ASN A 43 -8.44 -4.11 5.12
N LEU A 44 -7.27 -4.47 4.60
CA LEU A 44 -7.16 -5.38 3.45
C LEU A 44 -7.74 -6.76 3.79
N GLY A 45 -7.46 -7.29 4.98
CA GLY A 45 -8.05 -8.54 5.46
C GLY A 45 -9.59 -8.49 5.46
N PHE A 46 -10.18 -7.42 5.98
CA PHE A 46 -11.64 -7.22 5.91
C PHE A 46 -12.15 -7.11 4.48
N SER A 47 -11.41 -6.50 3.57
CA SER A 47 -11.78 -6.37 2.16
C SER A 47 -11.71 -7.71 1.40
N LEU A 48 -10.92 -8.68 1.86
CA LEU A 48 -10.90 -10.02 1.28
C LEU A 48 -12.19 -10.80 1.53
N ILE A 49 -12.90 -10.54 2.63
CA ILE A 49 -14.16 -11.25 2.96
C ILE A 49 -15.20 -11.08 1.85
N PRO A 50 -15.62 -9.86 1.46
CA PRO A 50 -16.57 -9.69 0.37
C PRO A 50 -16.04 -10.20 -0.97
N LEU A 51 -14.74 -10.09 -1.24
CA LEU A 51 -14.13 -10.63 -2.44
C LEU A 51 -14.31 -12.15 -2.51
N LEU A 52 -14.04 -12.87 -1.43
CA LEU A 52 -14.25 -14.31 -1.37
C LEU A 52 -15.74 -14.68 -1.52
N ILE A 53 -16.64 -13.94 -0.87
CA ILE A 53 -18.09 -14.17 -1.01
C ILE A 53 -18.51 -14.05 -2.48
N VAL A 54 -18.11 -12.98 -3.16
CA VAL A 54 -18.42 -12.79 -4.59
C VAL A 54 -17.82 -13.90 -5.43
N THR A 55 -16.60 -14.33 -5.16
CA THR A 55 -15.93 -15.43 -5.87
C THR A 55 -16.74 -16.74 -5.75
N PHE A 56 -17.25 -17.04 -4.56
CA PHE A 56 -18.11 -18.21 -4.34
C PHE A 56 -19.48 -18.10 -5.05
N VAL A 57 -20.12 -16.93 -4.98
CA VAL A 57 -21.43 -16.69 -5.61
C VAL A 57 -21.34 -16.76 -7.13
N THR A 58 -20.23 -16.33 -7.73
CA THR A 58 -19.98 -16.41 -9.18
C THR A 58 -19.62 -17.82 -9.67
N GLY A 59 -19.61 -18.80 -8.77
CA GLY A 59 -19.37 -20.21 -9.14
C GLY A 59 -17.89 -20.54 -9.38
N LEU A 60 -17.00 -19.65 -9.03
CA LEU A 60 -15.56 -19.92 -9.04
C LEU A 60 -15.19 -20.70 -7.78
N TRP A 61 -15.23 -22.03 -7.87
CA TRP A 61 -14.90 -22.91 -6.74
C TRP A 61 -13.42 -22.77 -6.34
N PRO A 62 -13.10 -22.88 -5.03
CA PRO A 62 -11.74 -22.78 -4.55
C PRO A 62 -10.89 -23.89 -5.16
N ARG A 63 -10.00 -23.50 -6.04
CA ARG A 63 -9.00 -24.37 -6.63
C ARG A 63 -7.75 -24.41 -5.74
N PRO A 64 -6.88 -25.42 -5.86
CA PRO A 64 -5.65 -25.49 -5.05
C PRO A 64 -4.76 -24.27 -5.18
N ALA A 65 -4.87 -23.50 -6.26
CA ALA A 65 -4.18 -22.24 -6.46
C ALA A 65 -4.52 -21.16 -5.40
N PHE A 66 -5.67 -21.25 -4.71
CA PHE A 66 -6.06 -20.32 -3.64
C PHE A 66 -5.07 -20.30 -2.46
N ILE A 67 -4.32 -21.39 -2.24
CA ILE A 67 -3.27 -21.46 -1.21
C ILE A 67 -2.15 -20.43 -1.50
N LEU A 68 -2.00 -19.98 -2.74
CA LEU A 68 -0.99 -19.00 -3.14
C LEU A 68 -1.42 -17.54 -2.91
N LEU A 69 -2.69 -17.28 -2.55
CA LEU A 69 -3.19 -15.92 -2.27
C LEU A 69 -2.39 -15.14 -1.20
N PRO A 70 -1.89 -15.73 -0.12
CA PRO A 70 -1.08 -15.02 0.86
C PRO A 70 0.20 -14.42 0.28
N PHE A 71 0.75 -15.00 -0.78
CA PHE A 71 2.01 -14.56 -1.38
C PHE A 71 1.94 -13.12 -1.94
N PRO A 72 1.01 -12.76 -2.88
CA PRO A 72 0.90 -11.41 -3.37
C PRO A 72 0.51 -10.41 -2.29
N ILE A 73 -0.25 -10.85 -1.26
CA ILE A 73 -0.62 -10.00 -0.13
C ILE A 73 0.62 -9.62 0.69
N ILE A 74 1.51 -10.58 0.98
CA ILE A 74 2.76 -10.33 1.69
C ILE A 74 3.66 -9.40 0.86
N CYS A 75 3.80 -9.63 -0.44
CA CYS A 75 4.56 -8.77 -1.33
C CYS A 75 4.02 -7.32 -1.35
N MET A 76 2.70 -7.16 -1.42
CA MET A 76 2.02 -5.87 -1.36
C MET A 76 2.24 -5.16 -0.02
N MET A 77 2.23 -5.91 1.09
CA MET A 77 2.53 -5.39 2.42
C MET A 77 3.96 -4.85 2.50
N ILE A 78 4.95 -5.63 2.03
CA ILE A 78 6.36 -5.23 2.02
C ILE A 78 6.54 -3.96 1.18
N PHE A 79 5.92 -3.91 -0.01
CA PHE A 79 5.92 -2.73 -0.86
C PHE A 79 5.33 -1.50 -0.15
N SER A 80 4.16 -1.65 0.48
CA SER A 80 3.48 -0.58 1.21
C SER A 80 4.30 -0.05 2.38
N LEU A 81 4.99 -0.93 3.11
CA LEU A 81 5.95 -0.54 4.16
C LEU A 81 7.09 0.30 3.60
N GLY A 82 7.69 -0.12 2.49
CA GLY A 82 8.76 0.64 1.84
C GLY A 82 8.32 2.04 1.43
N MET A 83 7.16 2.14 0.79
CA MET A 83 6.57 3.43 0.42
C MET A 83 6.22 4.29 1.63
N SER A 84 5.72 3.69 2.71
CA SER A 84 5.41 4.39 3.95
C SER A 84 6.66 5.01 4.60
N TYR A 85 7.78 4.29 4.65
CA TYR A 85 9.05 4.82 5.13
C TYR A 85 9.57 5.95 4.25
N PHE A 86 9.52 5.78 2.94
CA PHE A 86 9.95 6.81 2.00
C PHE A 86 9.13 8.09 2.12
N LEU A 87 7.80 7.99 2.12
CA LEU A 87 6.90 9.13 2.23
C LEU A 87 6.98 9.82 3.59
N SER A 88 7.06 9.05 4.67
CA SER A 88 7.23 9.60 6.02
C SER A 88 8.48 10.47 6.12
N THR A 89 9.60 10.01 5.54
CA THR A 89 10.82 10.81 5.50
C THR A 89 10.68 12.05 4.62
N SER A 90 10.09 11.89 3.43
CA SER A 90 9.89 13.01 2.50
C SER A 90 9.01 14.11 3.09
N MET A 91 7.97 13.75 3.85
CA MET A 91 7.06 14.72 4.51
C MET A 91 7.76 15.58 5.57
N VAL A 92 8.80 15.07 6.22
CA VAL A 92 9.56 15.84 7.21
C VAL A 92 10.36 16.96 6.54
N PHE A 93 10.89 16.71 5.34
CA PHE A 93 11.65 17.71 4.58
C PHE A 93 10.76 18.63 3.75
N PHE A 94 9.69 18.08 3.19
CA PHE A 94 8.78 18.80 2.30
C PHE A 94 7.34 18.57 2.75
N LYS A 95 6.76 19.56 3.43
CA LYS A 95 5.38 19.49 3.94
C LYS A 95 4.35 19.29 2.82
N ASP A 96 4.65 19.72 1.61
CA ASP A 96 3.79 19.59 0.43
C ASP A 96 3.78 18.17 -0.16
N THR A 97 4.65 17.28 0.29
CA THR A 97 4.72 15.88 -0.18
C THR A 97 3.36 15.18 -0.07
N GLN A 98 2.54 15.51 0.92
CA GLN A 98 1.20 14.93 1.08
C GLN A 98 0.28 15.27 -0.11
N PHE A 99 0.28 16.51 -0.56
CA PHE A 99 -0.55 16.95 -1.67
C PHE A 99 -0.08 16.32 -2.99
N ILE A 100 1.24 16.32 -3.21
CA ILE A 100 1.85 15.68 -4.38
C ILE A 100 1.53 14.19 -4.40
N TRP A 101 1.63 13.51 -3.26
CA TRP A 101 1.33 12.08 -3.16
C TRP A 101 -0.15 11.78 -3.44
N ASN A 102 -1.08 12.60 -2.98
CA ASN A 102 -2.51 12.43 -3.25
C ASN A 102 -2.81 12.50 -4.75
N VAL A 103 -2.22 13.45 -5.46
CA VAL A 103 -2.35 13.55 -6.92
C VAL A 103 -1.70 12.36 -7.60
N LEU A 104 -0.46 12.03 -7.22
CA LEU A 104 0.29 10.92 -7.80
C LEU A 104 -0.42 9.57 -7.61
N SER A 105 -0.96 9.31 -6.41
CA SER A 105 -1.69 8.06 -6.12
C SER A 105 -2.98 7.95 -6.93
N THR A 106 -3.66 9.08 -7.19
CA THR A 106 -4.83 9.10 -8.07
C THR A 106 -4.45 8.77 -9.52
N VAL A 107 -3.40 9.39 -10.04
CA VAL A 107 -2.87 9.07 -11.38
C VAL A 107 -2.44 7.61 -11.45
N TRP A 108 -1.77 7.10 -10.42
CA TRP A 108 -1.34 5.71 -10.35
C TRP A 108 -2.51 4.72 -10.35
N LEU A 109 -3.60 5.05 -9.65
CA LEU A 109 -4.82 4.25 -9.65
C LEU A 109 -5.37 4.08 -11.07
N TYR A 110 -5.46 5.15 -11.85
CA TYR A 110 -5.93 5.12 -13.24
C TYR A 110 -4.89 4.51 -14.20
N ALA A 111 -3.62 4.68 -13.93
CA ALA A 111 -2.54 4.05 -14.69
C ALA A 111 -2.45 2.53 -14.45
N THR A 112 -3.09 2.01 -13.40
CA THR A 112 -3.14 0.58 -13.14
C THR A 112 -4.41 -0.01 -13.75
N PRO A 113 -4.35 -1.07 -14.58
CA PRO A 113 -5.51 -1.64 -15.28
C PRO A 113 -6.41 -2.44 -14.32
N ILE A 114 -7.09 -1.72 -13.41
CA ILE A 114 -8.07 -2.30 -12.48
C ILE A 114 -9.42 -2.46 -13.18
N PHE A 115 -9.86 -1.42 -13.90
CA PHE A 115 -11.18 -1.34 -14.53
C PHE A 115 -11.20 -1.72 -16.01
N TYR A 116 -10.03 -1.91 -16.64
CA TYR A 116 -9.91 -2.27 -18.05
C TYR A 116 -8.94 -3.45 -18.22
N THR A 117 -9.05 -4.13 -19.34
CA THR A 117 -8.19 -5.27 -19.70
C THR A 117 -7.06 -4.80 -20.62
N GLU A 118 -5.96 -5.53 -20.61
CA GLU A 118 -4.75 -5.23 -21.41
C GLU A 118 -5.02 -5.21 -22.92
N ASN A 119 -6.07 -5.91 -23.38
CA ASN A 119 -6.43 -6.03 -24.80
C ASN A 119 -6.79 -4.68 -25.46
N ILE A 120 -7.04 -3.66 -24.66
CA ILE A 120 -7.33 -2.29 -25.14
C ILE A 120 -6.04 -1.55 -25.54
N ILE A 121 -4.90 -2.02 -25.03
CA ILE A 121 -3.61 -1.34 -25.19
C ILE A 121 -2.88 -1.93 -26.37
N THR A 122 -2.90 -1.21 -27.50
CA THR A 122 -2.25 -1.65 -28.74
C THR A 122 -0.74 -1.33 -28.79
N SER A 123 -0.26 -0.42 -27.92
CA SER A 123 1.13 0.03 -27.94
C SER A 123 2.06 -0.89 -27.15
N PRO A 124 3.11 -1.48 -27.76
CA PRO A 124 4.05 -2.38 -27.06
C PRO A 124 4.89 -1.66 -25.99
N ILE A 125 5.09 -0.34 -26.12
CA ILE A 125 5.82 0.47 -25.14
C ILE A 125 5.00 0.63 -23.86
N LEU A 126 3.69 0.90 -24.00
CA LEU A 126 2.79 1.01 -22.86
C LEU A 126 2.67 -0.33 -22.12
N LEU A 127 2.59 -1.45 -22.83
CA LEU A 127 2.57 -2.78 -22.21
C LEU A 127 3.81 -3.02 -21.34
N LYS A 128 5.01 -2.68 -21.83
CA LYS A 128 6.23 -2.78 -21.02
C LYS A 128 6.19 -1.90 -19.78
N ALA A 129 5.66 -0.67 -19.89
CA ALA A 129 5.51 0.23 -18.75
C ALA A 129 4.53 -0.33 -17.70
N PHE A 130 3.43 -0.96 -18.13
CA PHE A 130 2.51 -1.65 -17.22
C PHE A 130 3.16 -2.82 -16.50
N HIS A 131 3.95 -3.63 -17.19
CA HIS A 131 4.67 -4.74 -16.57
C HIS A 131 5.71 -4.28 -15.52
N CYS A 132 6.23 -3.07 -15.62
CA CYS A 132 7.09 -2.47 -14.60
C CYS A 132 6.31 -1.89 -13.41
N ASN A 133 4.98 -1.78 -13.50
CA ASN A 133 4.15 -1.27 -12.42
C ASN A 133 3.95 -2.34 -11.32
N PRO A 134 4.37 -2.12 -10.06
CA PRO A 134 4.21 -3.11 -9.00
C PRO A 134 2.75 -3.47 -8.74
N MET A 135 1.84 -2.49 -8.77
CA MET A 135 0.41 -2.74 -8.55
C MET A 135 -0.19 -3.62 -9.63
N TYR A 136 0.26 -3.45 -10.89
CA TYR A 136 -0.15 -4.31 -11.98
C TYR A 136 0.23 -5.77 -11.72
N GLN A 137 1.47 -6.02 -11.30
CA GLN A 137 1.96 -7.39 -11.04
C GLN A 137 1.18 -8.07 -9.90
N PHE A 138 0.88 -7.34 -8.84
CA PHE A 138 0.10 -7.88 -7.72
C PHE A 138 -1.33 -8.21 -8.14
N ILE A 139 -1.98 -7.33 -8.90
CA ILE A 139 -3.35 -7.55 -9.41
C ILE A 139 -3.39 -8.71 -10.40
N TYR A 140 -2.44 -8.77 -11.32
CA TYR A 140 -2.31 -9.86 -12.28
C TYR A 140 -2.18 -11.21 -11.57
N PHE A 141 -1.33 -11.26 -10.53
CA PHE A 141 -1.12 -12.46 -9.73
C PHE A 141 -2.40 -12.93 -9.04
N VAL A 142 -3.12 -11.98 -8.40
CA VAL A 142 -4.39 -12.28 -7.73
C VAL A 142 -5.46 -12.72 -8.74
N ARG A 143 -5.55 -12.06 -9.90
CA ARG A 143 -6.50 -12.43 -10.98
C ARG A 143 -6.24 -13.83 -11.51
N SER A 144 -4.99 -14.17 -11.79
CA SER A 144 -4.62 -15.51 -12.28
C SER A 144 -5.02 -16.61 -11.30
N ILE A 145 -4.87 -16.37 -9.99
CA ILE A 145 -5.31 -17.32 -8.96
C ILE A 145 -6.82 -17.41 -8.87
N LEU A 146 -7.53 -16.26 -8.81
CA LEU A 146 -8.97 -16.23 -8.54
C LEU A 146 -9.81 -16.59 -9.77
N ILE A 147 -9.45 -16.07 -10.94
CA ILE A 147 -10.25 -16.22 -12.18
C ILE A 147 -9.79 -17.47 -12.94
N ASP A 148 -8.50 -17.54 -13.27
CA ASP A 148 -7.96 -18.63 -14.09
C ASP A 148 -7.76 -19.91 -13.26
N GLY A 149 -7.55 -19.77 -11.94
CA GLY A 149 -7.31 -20.89 -11.02
C GLY A 149 -5.99 -21.60 -11.27
N VAL A 150 -5.05 -20.92 -11.92
CA VAL A 150 -3.73 -21.42 -12.30
C VAL A 150 -2.64 -20.61 -11.59
N SER A 151 -1.55 -21.28 -11.23
CA SER A 151 -0.36 -20.59 -10.72
C SER A 151 0.28 -19.77 -11.84
N PRO A 152 0.59 -18.48 -11.60
CA PRO A 152 1.33 -17.67 -12.56
C PRO A 152 2.71 -18.28 -12.89
N SER A 153 3.31 -17.83 -14.00
CA SER A 153 4.64 -18.28 -14.36
C SER A 153 5.70 -17.86 -13.32
N PRO A 154 6.81 -18.61 -13.17
CA PRO A 154 7.87 -18.30 -12.20
C PRO A 154 8.44 -16.89 -12.33
N GLN A 155 8.38 -16.29 -13.50
CA GLN A 155 8.81 -14.91 -13.76
C GLN A 155 7.98 -13.88 -12.98
N HIS A 156 6.67 -14.09 -12.86
CA HIS A 156 5.79 -13.18 -12.09
C HIS A 156 6.08 -13.22 -10.59
N TYR A 157 6.48 -14.38 -10.04
CA TYR A 157 6.95 -14.48 -8.66
C TYR A 157 8.19 -13.61 -8.44
N LEU A 158 9.17 -13.71 -9.35
CA LEU A 158 10.39 -12.92 -9.26
C LEU A 158 10.10 -11.41 -9.36
N TYR A 159 9.22 -11.00 -10.29
CA TYR A 159 8.82 -9.59 -10.40
C TYR A 159 8.12 -9.09 -9.14
N CYS A 160 7.19 -9.85 -8.56
CA CYS A 160 6.52 -9.49 -7.33
C CYS A 160 7.52 -9.30 -6.17
N ILE A 161 8.49 -10.20 -6.03
CA ILE A 161 9.53 -10.11 -4.99
C ILE A 161 10.41 -8.88 -5.23
N LEU A 162 10.95 -8.70 -6.43
CA LEU A 162 11.83 -7.57 -6.73
C LEU A 162 11.11 -6.23 -6.54
N LEU A 163 9.89 -6.10 -7.07
CA LEU A 163 9.10 -4.87 -6.98
C LEU A 163 8.60 -4.58 -5.55
N SER A 164 8.60 -5.54 -4.65
CA SER A 164 8.29 -5.32 -3.24
C SER A 164 9.52 -5.04 -2.39
N VAL A 165 10.59 -5.81 -2.58
CA VAL A 165 11.80 -5.74 -1.74
C VAL A 165 12.65 -4.51 -2.04
N VAL A 166 12.78 -4.14 -3.32
CA VAL A 166 13.61 -2.98 -3.72
C VAL A 166 13.09 -1.66 -3.11
N PRO A 167 11.79 -1.30 -3.25
CA PRO A 167 11.27 -0.10 -2.59
C PRO A 167 11.33 -0.15 -1.06
N PHE A 168 11.19 -1.36 -0.48
CA PHE A 168 11.32 -1.53 0.97
C PHE A 168 12.74 -1.21 1.45
N ILE A 169 13.77 -1.77 0.81
CA ILE A 169 15.17 -1.53 1.17
C ILE A 169 15.51 -0.06 0.98
N LEU A 170 15.12 0.54 -0.15
CA LEU A 170 15.38 1.95 -0.44
C LEU A 170 14.67 2.88 0.54
N GLY A 171 13.38 2.63 0.82
CA GLY A 171 12.59 3.42 1.76
C GLY A 171 13.12 3.33 3.18
N PHE A 172 13.44 2.13 3.63
CA PHE A 172 14.01 1.90 4.96
C PHE A 172 15.40 2.51 5.11
N TRP A 173 16.26 2.38 4.11
CA TRP A 173 17.59 2.99 4.09
C TRP A 173 17.49 4.53 4.14
N PHE A 174 16.60 5.10 3.33
CA PHE A 174 16.35 6.54 3.29
C PHE A 174 15.82 7.07 4.62
N PHE A 175 14.90 6.33 5.24
CA PHE A 175 14.38 6.64 6.57
C PHE A 175 15.49 6.63 7.62
N LYS A 176 16.25 5.53 7.72
CA LYS A 176 17.30 5.35 8.71
C LYS A 176 18.42 6.40 8.57
N LYS A 177 18.79 6.76 7.34
CA LYS A 177 19.81 7.78 7.06
C LYS A 177 19.40 9.18 7.54
N ASN A 178 18.10 9.48 7.56
CA ASN A 178 17.58 10.80 7.89
C ASN A 178 16.86 10.86 9.24
N GLU A 179 16.80 9.77 9.99
CA GLU A 179 16.10 9.65 11.28
C GLU A 179 16.56 10.71 12.28
N ASP A 180 17.85 11.02 12.32
CA ASP A 180 18.42 12.02 13.24
C ASP A 180 17.97 13.46 12.92
N LYS A 181 17.74 13.75 11.64
CA LYS A 181 17.34 15.10 11.18
C LYS A 181 15.87 15.43 11.48
N PHE A 182 15.06 14.45 11.84
CA PHE A 182 13.64 14.66 12.17
C PHE A 182 13.45 15.57 13.40
N ILE A 183 14.42 15.56 14.34
CA ILE A 183 14.36 16.37 15.56
C ILE A 183 14.56 17.86 15.24
N PHE A 184 15.28 18.17 14.18
CA PHE A 184 15.60 19.55 13.81
C PHE A 184 14.57 20.21 12.88
N ASN A 185 13.67 19.41 12.26
CA ASN A 185 12.70 19.88 11.26
C ASN A 185 11.23 19.73 11.70
N LEU A 186 10.96 19.28 12.91
CA LEU A 186 9.65 19.25 13.55
C LEU A 186 9.43 20.54 14.33
#